data_c96fc384ba4b6567d3d74110f287e614
#
_entry.id   c96fc384ba4b6567d3d74110f287e614
#
_cell.length_a   1.000
_cell.length_b   1.000
_cell.length_c   1.000
_cell.angle_alpha   90.00
_cell.angle_beta   90.00
_cell.angle_gamma   90.00
#
_symmetry.space_group_name_H-M   'P 1'
#
loop_
_entity.id
_entity.type
_entity.pdbx_description
1 polymer ?
#
loop_
_entity_poly.entity_id
_entity_poly.type
_entity_poly.pdbx_seq_one_letter_code
_entity_poly.pdbx_strand_id
1 'polypeptide(L)'
;MSDCVLIQNLKVATVIGVLDWEREVRQELLLDLNLEWDQQKAASTDDVGYCLDYAAVSQWVISHLGGAQYHLIETAAEEIAQGLMKEFALLSIEVTVKKPGAIPEAEWVGVSIRRERR
;
A
#
# COMPACT_ATOMS: atom_id res chain seq x y z
N MET A 1 -3.04 -20.88 -7.85
CA MET A 1 -2.52 -19.98 -6.83
C MET A 1 -1.43 -19.13 -7.44
N SER A 2 -1.48 -17.84 -7.18
CA SER A 2 -0.54 -16.90 -7.79
C SER A 2 0.62 -16.60 -6.86
N ASP A 3 1.79 -16.39 -7.45
CA ASP A 3 2.94 -15.89 -6.70
C ASP A 3 2.69 -14.43 -6.33
N CYS A 4 3.22 -14.01 -5.20
CA CYS A 4 3.04 -12.66 -4.68
C CYS A 4 4.35 -12.07 -4.18
N VAL A 5 4.50 -10.78 -4.37
CA VAL A 5 5.52 -9.98 -3.69
C VAL A 5 4.85 -9.34 -2.48
N LEU A 6 5.48 -9.45 -1.32
CA LEU A 6 4.93 -8.95 -0.07
C LEU A 6 5.79 -7.80 0.46
N ILE A 7 5.12 -6.69 0.81
CA ILE A 7 5.73 -5.58 1.53
C ILE A 7 4.90 -5.40 2.79
N GLN A 8 5.54 -5.51 3.96
CA GLN A 8 4.83 -5.47 5.24
C GLN A 8 5.29 -4.30 6.10
N ASN A 9 4.33 -3.65 6.75
CA ASN A 9 4.55 -2.53 7.65
C ASN A 9 5.37 -1.40 7.01
N LEU A 10 5.03 -1.07 5.77
CA LEU A 10 5.61 0.10 5.09
C LEU A 10 5.13 1.36 5.80
N LYS A 11 6.07 2.13 6.34
CA LYS A 11 5.76 3.34 7.10
C LYS A 11 5.60 4.52 6.17
N VAL A 12 4.47 5.22 6.27
CA VAL A 12 4.20 6.39 5.43
C VAL A 12 3.59 7.49 6.29
N ALA A 13 4.18 8.67 6.22
CA ALA A 13 3.64 9.85 6.89
C ALA A 13 2.69 10.59 5.94
N THR A 14 1.48 10.89 6.41
CA THR A 14 0.47 11.55 5.60
C THR A 14 -0.52 12.31 6.49
N VAL A 15 -1.23 13.26 5.91
CA VAL A 15 -2.37 13.91 6.57
C VAL A 15 -3.58 13.02 6.34
N ILE A 16 -4.18 12.52 7.41
CA ILE A 16 -5.29 11.56 7.35
C ILE A 16 -6.19 11.72 8.57
N GLY A 17 -7.51 11.61 8.38
CA GLY A 17 -8.48 11.66 9.44
C GLY A 17 -9.50 12.77 9.28
N VAL A 18 -10.63 12.66 10.00
CA VAL A 18 -11.76 13.59 9.88
C VAL A 18 -11.79 14.65 10.99
N LEU A 19 -11.03 14.44 12.07
CA LEU A 19 -11.01 15.39 13.19
C LEU A 19 -10.17 16.62 12.83
N ASP A 20 -10.55 17.77 13.37
CA ASP A 20 -9.88 19.03 13.02
C ASP A 20 -8.38 18.98 13.26
N TRP A 21 -7.94 18.43 14.41
CA TRP A 21 -6.52 18.35 14.70
C TRP A 21 -5.77 17.43 13.72
N GLU A 22 -6.47 16.41 13.19
CA GLU A 22 -5.87 15.48 12.23
C GLU A 22 -5.54 16.15 10.89
N ARG A 23 -6.27 17.23 10.55
CA ARG A 23 -6.02 17.97 9.31
C ARG A 23 -4.76 18.85 9.39
N GLU A 24 -4.25 19.05 10.58
CA GLU A 24 -3.12 19.96 10.83
C GLU A 24 -1.79 19.24 11.02
N VAL A 25 -1.79 17.91 11.11
CA VAL A 25 -0.58 17.13 11.43
C VAL A 25 -0.42 15.96 10.45
N ARG A 26 0.82 15.48 10.36
CA ARG A 26 1.10 14.23 9.67
C ARG A 26 1.05 13.08 10.68
N GLN A 27 0.42 12.00 10.28
CA GLN A 27 0.37 10.77 11.06
C GLN A 27 1.04 9.65 10.29
N GLU A 28 1.60 8.68 11.01
CA GLU A 28 2.21 7.51 10.39
C GLU A 28 1.16 6.43 10.16
N LEU A 29 1.06 5.97 8.93
CA LEU A 29 0.31 4.77 8.58
C LEU A 29 1.29 3.64 8.31
N LEU A 30 0.83 2.41 8.56
CA LEU A 30 1.57 1.21 8.19
C LEU A 30 0.77 0.49 7.11
N LEU A 31 1.41 0.17 6.00
CA LEU A 31 0.75 -0.52 4.90
C LEU A 31 1.35 -1.89 4.68
N ASP A 32 0.46 -2.87 4.45
CA ASP A 32 0.84 -4.18 3.94
C ASP A 32 0.35 -4.28 2.50
N LEU A 33 1.24 -4.68 1.62
CA LEU A 33 0.94 -4.85 0.21
C LEU A 33 1.21 -6.30 -0.17
N ASN A 34 0.25 -6.92 -0.86
CA ASN A 34 0.37 -8.25 -1.43
C ASN A 34 0.13 -8.09 -2.92
N LEU A 35 1.20 -8.23 -3.72
CA LEU A 35 1.20 -7.88 -5.13
C LEU A 35 1.36 -9.14 -5.97
N GLU A 36 0.36 -9.47 -6.78
CA GLU A 36 0.44 -10.66 -7.64
C GLU A 36 1.47 -10.43 -8.74
N TRP A 37 2.47 -11.31 -8.79
CA TRP A 37 3.56 -11.24 -9.76
C TRP A 37 4.13 -12.63 -10.00
N ASP A 38 4.17 -13.07 -11.26
CA ASP A 38 4.78 -14.36 -11.60
C ASP A 38 6.30 -14.28 -11.43
N GLN A 39 6.83 -15.10 -10.55
CA GLN A 39 8.26 -15.09 -10.20
C GLN A 39 9.08 -16.18 -10.88
N GLN A 40 8.45 -17.04 -11.69
CA GLN A 40 9.12 -18.22 -12.24
C GLN A 40 10.32 -17.85 -13.12
N LYS A 41 10.16 -16.87 -13.99
CA LYS A 41 11.22 -16.47 -14.91
C LYS A 41 12.36 -15.76 -14.19
N ALA A 42 12.06 -14.91 -13.23
CA ALA A 42 13.10 -14.29 -12.40
C ALA A 42 13.91 -15.34 -11.64
N ALA A 43 13.21 -16.30 -11.04
CA ALA A 43 13.85 -17.35 -10.25
C ALA A 43 14.70 -18.29 -11.12
N SER A 44 14.23 -18.66 -12.31
CA SER A 44 14.95 -19.60 -13.17
C SER A 44 16.17 -18.98 -13.85
N THR A 45 16.19 -17.66 -14.05
CA THR A 45 17.30 -16.95 -14.71
C THR A 45 18.16 -16.15 -13.75
N ASP A 46 17.69 -15.95 -12.51
CA ASP A 46 18.34 -15.06 -11.53
C ASP A 46 18.57 -13.65 -12.09
N ASP A 47 17.60 -13.17 -12.87
CA ASP A 47 17.68 -11.87 -13.55
C ASP A 47 16.67 -10.90 -12.98
N VAL A 48 17.15 -9.80 -12.41
CA VAL A 48 16.33 -8.74 -11.81
C VAL A 48 15.38 -8.07 -12.81
N GLY A 49 15.69 -8.16 -14.10
CA GLY A 49 14.83 -7.60 -15.15
C GLY A 49 13.44 -8.22 -15.21
N TYR A 50 13.26 -9.42 -14.64
CA TYR A 50 11.96 -10.09 -14.58
C TYR A 50 11.26 -9.92 -13.23
N CYS A 51 11.85 -9.19 -12.31
CA CYS A 51 11.26 -8.95 -10.98
C CYS A 51 10.33 -7.74 -10.99
N LEU A 52 9.34 -7.76 -10.10
CA LEU A 52 8.63 -6.54 -9.74
C LEU A 52 9.61 -5.67 -8.93
N ASP A 53 9.76 -4.42 -9.34
CA ASP A 53 10.63 -3.47 -8.62
C ASP A 53 9.90 -2.99 -7.36
N TYR A 54 10.06 -3.73 -6.25
CA TYR A 54 9.38 -3.41 -5.00
C TYR A 54 9.90 -2.12 -4.36
N ALA A 55 11.12 -1.70 -4.67
CA ALA A 55 11.62 -0.40 -4.21
C ALA A 55 10.85 0.74 -4.90
N ALA A 56 10.60 0.62 -6.20
CA ALA A 56 9.81 1.58 -6.94
C ALA A 56 8.36 1.61 -6.46
N VAL A 57 7.79 0.42 -6.17
CA VAL A 57 6.44 0.32 -5.61
C VAL A 57 6.35 1.07 -4.28
N SER A 58 7.29 0.82 -3.38
CA SER A 58 7.32 1.47 -2.07
C SER A 58 7.46 2.98 -2.20
N GLN A 59 8.35 3.44 -3.07
CA GLN A 59 8.57 4.87 -3.29
C GLN A 59 7.32 5.54 -3.86
N TRP A 60 6.62 4.86 -4.77
CA TRP A 60 5.38 5.39 -5.33
C TRP A 60 4.33 5.61 -4.24
N VAL A 61 4.17 4.62 -3.34
CA VAL A 61 3.22 4.71 -2.22
C VAL A 61 3.58 5.85 -1.29
N ILE A 62 4.85 5.94 -0.90
CA ILE A 62 5.34 6.99 0.01
C ILE A 62 5.08 8.38 -0.60
N SER A 63 5.41 8.56 -1.88
CA SER A 63 5.23 9.84 -2.57
C SER A 63 3.76 10.21 -2.70
N HIS A 64 2.92 9.22 -3.08
CA HIS A 64 1.48 9.47 -3.28
C HIS A 64 0.82 9.91 -1.98
N LEU A 65 0.99 9.12 -0.92
CA LEU A 65 0.38 9.44 0.38
C LEU A 65 1.03 10.65 1.04
N GLY A 66 2.32 10.87 0.79
CA GLY A 66 3.02 12.04 1.31
C GLY A 66 2.43 13.35 0.82
N GLY A 67 1.88 13.38 -0.39
CA GLY A 67 1.21 14.55 -0.96
C GLY A 67 -0.30 14.54 -0.80
N ALA A 68 -0.90 13.50 -0.21
CA ALA A 68 -2.33 13.35 -0.08
C ALA A 68 -2.84 13.91 1.24
N GLN A 69 -4.13 14.26 1.28
CA GLN A 69 -4.81 14.75 2.49
C GLN A 69 -6.18 14.08 2.60
N TYR A 70 -6.22 12.77 2.49
CA TYR A 70 -7.47 12.02 2.56
C TYR A 70 -8.07 12.08 3.97
N HIS A 71 -9.39 11.99 4.04
CA HIS A 71 -10.09 11.91 5.33
C HIS A 71 -10.14 10.48 5.86
N LEU A 72 -10.24 9.51 4.95
CA LEU A 72 -10.51 8.12 5.31
C LEU A 72 -9.37 7.21 4.90
N ILE A 73 -9.02 6.25 5.76
CA ILE A 73 -8.06 5.20 5.40
C ILE A 73 -8.62 4.32 4.28
N GLU A 74 -9.94 4.20 4.18
CA GLU A 74 -10.61 3.50 3.08
C GLU A 74 -10.28 4.14 1.73
N THR A 75 -10.29 5.46 1.67
CA THR A 75 -9.91 6.21 0.45
C THR A 75 -8.44 5.96 0.12
N ALA A 76 -7.58 6.03 1.14
CA ALA A 76 -6.15 5.76 0.95
C ALA A 76 -5.92 4.36 0.37
N ALA A 77 -6.60 3.35 0.92
CA ALA A 77 -6.47 1.97 0.45
C ALA A 77 -6.88 1.83 -1.02
N GLU A 78 -8.03 2.40 -1.40
CA GLU A 78 -8.53 2.31 -2.77
C GLU A 78 -7.61 3.03 -3.77
N GLU A 79 -7.17 4.23 -3.43
CA GLU A 79 -6.30 5.02 -4.31
C GLU A 79 -4.93 4.32 -4.50
N ILE A 80 -4.38 3.74 -3.45
CA ILE A 80 -3.14 2.97 -3.55
C ILE A 80 -3.35 1.74 -4.44
N ALA A 81 -4.43 0.99 -4.23
CA ALA A 81 -4.70 -0.21 -5.03
C ALA A 81 -4.84 0.12 -6.52
N GLN A 82 -5.65 1.12 -6.86
CA GLN A 82 -5.87 1.50 -8.25
C GLN A 82 -4.61 2.07 -8.89
N GLY A 83 -3.89 2.93 -8.18
CA GLY A 83 -2.68 3.54 -8.68
C GLY A 83 -1.57 2.52 -8.95
N LEU A 84 -1.35 1.59 -8.02
CA LEU A 84 -0.32 0.57 -8.19
C LEU A 84 -0.65 -0.40 -9.33
N MET A 85 -1.92 -0.81 -9.45
CA MET A 85 -2.32 -1.68 -10.56
C MET A 85 -2.08 -1.02 -11.92
N LYS A 86 -2.34 0.28 -12.01
CA LYS A 86 -2.13 1.03 -13.24
C LYS A 86 -0.64 1.23 -13.53
N GLU A 87 0.11 1.69 -12.52
CA GLU A 87 1.52 2.08 -12.69
C GLU A 87 2.44 0.89 -12.95
N PHE A 88 2.17 -0.24 -12.31
CA PHE A 88 3.03 -1.43 -12.39
C PHE A 88 2.37 -2.59 -13.15
N ALA A 89 1.24 -2.35 -13.79
CA ALA A 89 0.51 -3.34 -14.58
C ALA A 89 0.23 -4.64 -13.83
N LEU A 90 -0.11 -4.55 -12.55
CA LEU A 90 -0.41 -5.70 -11.71
C LEU A 90 -1.77 -6.30 -12.06
N LEU A 91 -1.89 -7.63 -11.95
CA LEU A 91 -3.17 -8.32 -12.18
C LEU A 91 -4.07 -8.25 -10.96
N SER A 92 -3.50 -8.32 -9.77
CA SER A 92 -4.26 -8.18 -8.53
C SER A 92 -3.38 -7.62 -7.43
N ILE A 93 -4.03 -7.03 -6.44
CA ILE A 93 -3.36 -6.44 -5.29
C ILE A 93 -4.28 -6.56 -4.06
N GLU A 94 -3.68 -6.84 -2.92
CA GLU A 94 -4.33 -6.70 -1.62
C GLU A 94 -3.61 -5.61 -0.85
N VAL A 95 -4.36 -4.63 -0.36
CA VAL A 95 -3.81 -3.49 0.40
C VAL A 95 -4.45 -3.49 1.77
N THR A 96 -3.62 -3.48 2.81
CA THR A 96 -4.05 -3.26 4.19
C THR A 96 -3.46 -1.94 4.66
N VAL A 97 -4.32 -1.03 5.11
CA VAL A 97 -3.89 0.25 5.68
C VAL A 97 -4.18 0.21 7.18
N LYS A 98 -3.15 0.40 7.98
CA LYS A 98 -3.20 0.35 9.44
C LYS A 98 -2.93 1.73 10.01
N LYS A 99 -3.78 2.16 10.93
CA LYS A 99 -3.66 3.46 11.61
C LYS A 99 -3.38 3.22 13.09
N PRO A 100 -2.12 3.28 13.52
CA PRO A 100 -1.78 3.12 14.94
C PRO A 100 -2.35 4.26 15.77
N GLY A 101 -2.76 3.95 16.99
CA GLY A 101 -3.21 4.97 17.93
C GLY A 101 -4.62 5.52 17.70
N ALA A 102 -5.35 4.97 16.73
CA ALA A 102 -6.73 5.42 16.47
C ALA A 102 -7.66 5.13 17.66
N ILE A 103 -7.43 4.00 18.31
CA ILE A 103 -8.15 3.60 19.54
C ILE A 103 -7.06 3.18 20.55
N PRO A 104 -7.08 3.74 21.78
CA PRO A 104 -6.05 3.42 22.78
C PRO A 104 -5.95 1.93 23.11
N GLU A 105 -7.06 1.20 23.08
CA GLU A 105 -7.11 -0.21 23.43
C GLU A 105 -6.66 -1.16 22.31
N ALA A 106 -6.40 -0.66 21.11
CA ALA A 106 -5.97 -1.46 19.97
C ALA A 106 -4.59 -1.00 19.50
N GLU A 107 -3.75 -1.94 19.07
CA GLU A 107 -2.45 -1.59 18.48
C GLU A 107 -2.63 -0.70 17.25
N TRP A 108 -3.62 -1.03 16.44
CA TRP A 108 -3.98 -0.26 15.27
C TRP A 108 -5.41 -0.61 14.86
N VAL A 109 -6.01 0.28 14.12
CA VAL A 109 -7.27 0.04 13.40
C VAL A 109 -6.94 0.11 11.92
N GLY A 110 -7.54 -0.75 11.12
CA GLY A 110 -7.20 -0.75 9.71
C GLY A 110 -8.30 -1.28 8.82
N VAL A 111 -8.05 -1.18 7.52
CA VAL A 111 -8.91 -1.71 6.47
C VAL A 111 -8.08 -2.54 5.53
N SER A 112 -8.68 -3.57 4.94
CA SER A 112 -8.02 -4.40 3.96
C SER A 112 -8.94 -4.58 2.76
N ILE A 113 -8.40 -4.36 1.57
CA ILE A 113 -9.15 -4.52 0.32
C ILE A 113 -8.34 -5.36 -0.66
N ARG A 114 -9.06 -6.08 -1.52
CA ARG A 114 -8.47 -6.79 -2.65
C ARG A 114 -9.09 -6.27 -3.94
N ARG A 115 -8.25 -6.00 -4.94
CA ARG A 115 -8.71 -5.54 -6.26
C ARG A 115 -8.03 -6.35 -7.33
N GLU A 116 -8.77 -6.67 -8.38
CA GLU A 116 -8.29 -7.43 -9.52
C GLU A 116 -8.54 -6.66 -10.80
N ARG A 117 -7.63 -6.81 -11.75
CA ARG A 117 -7.80 -6.27 -13.10
C ARG A 117 -8.84 -7.14 -13.84
N ARG A 118 -9.74 -6.48 -14.51
CA ARG A 118 -10.76 -7.17 -15.31
C ARG A 118 -10.38 -7.22 -16.76
#